data_2a29bc96c6dd3957195b21569506d618
#
_entry.id   2a29bc96c6dd3957195b21569506d618
#
_cell.length_a   1.000
_cell.length_b   1.000
_cell.length_c   1.000
_cell.angle_alpha   90.00
_cell.angle_beta   90.00
_cell.angle_gamma   90.00
#
_symmetry.space_group_name_H-M   'P 1'
#
loop_
_entity.id
_entity.type
_entity.pdbx_description
1 polymer ?
#
loop_
_entity_poly.entity_id
_entity_poly.type
_entity_poly.pdbx_seq_one_letter_code
_entity_poly.pdbx_strand_id
1 'polypeptide(L)'
;MSINIGINGFGRIGRLVFRAAAADPQVTVKGINDPFIDLDYMAYLLRYDTVHGQFEGEIKIEDGKLVVNGNAISVYNCMDPKEIPWAEAGVEYVVESTGKFTTTELASQHFVGGAKKVVISAPAKDATPMFVMGVNNTEYTTDMNVVSNASCTTNCLAPLAKVIHDNFGIKEGLMTTVHSITATQLTVDGASRKDWRGGRAAAHNIIPSSTGAAKAVGKVIPSLNGKLTGMSMRVPTIDVSVVDLTCVLEKPTTYDEINELIGITPLVIIPCYQLYEVIIEHDAGIRIKDGRSLIMIEIG
;
A
#
# COMPACT_ATOMS: atom_id res chain seq x y z
N MET A 1 -18.99 -17.13 7.87
CA MET A 1 -18.78 -17.26 6.41
C MET A 1 -17.50 -16.51 6.08
N SER A 2 -16.57 -17.12 5.36
CA SER A 2 -15.35 -16.42 4.94
C SER A 2 -15.62 -15.55 3.70
N ILE A 3 -14.88 -14.46 3.58
CA ILE A 3 -14.96 -13.55 2.43
C ILE A 3 -14.12 -14.15 1.30
N ASN A 4 -14.74 -14.38 0.15
CA ASN A 4 -14.07 -14.94 -1.01
C ASN A 4 -13.45 -13.83 -1.87
N ILE A 5 -12.12 -13.83 -2.00
CA ILE A 5 -11.41 -12.83 -2.78
C ILE A 5 -10.73 -13.42 -4.01
N GLY A 6 -10.60 -12.59 -5.04
CA GLY A 6 -9.74 -12.78 -6.19
C GLY A 6 -8.61 -11.75 -6.20
N ILE A 7 -7.47 -12.10 -6.76
CA ILE A 7 -6.32 -11.20 -6.87
C ILE A 7 -6.00 -11.02 -8.36
N ASN A 8 -6.09 -9.80 -8.85
CA ASN A 8 -5.65 -9.45 -10.20
C ASN A 8 -4.26 -8.82 -10.16
N GLY A 9 -3.28 -9.48 -10.75
CA GLY A 9 -1.86 -9.14 -10.65
C GLY A 9 -1.16 -9.84 -9.48
N PHE A 10 -0.33 -10.82 -9.79
CA PHE A 10 0.42 -11.60 -8.80
C PHE A 10 1.89 -11.17 -8.70
N GLY A 11 2.10 -9.86 -8.87
CA GLY A 11 3.36 -9.18 -8.60
C GLY A 11 3.67 -9.13 -7.10
N ARG A 12 4.55 -8.22 -6.70
CA ARG A 12 4.94 -8.07 -5.29
C ARG A 12 3.73 -7.88 -4.37
N ILE A 13 2.85 -6.92 -4.69
CA ILE A 13 1.69 -6.60 -3.85
C ILE A 13 0.68 -7.75 -3.81
N GLY A 14 0.30 -8.32 -4.96
CA GLY A 14 -0.67 -9.43 -4.99
C GLY A 14 -0.22 -10.63 -4.18
N ARG A 15 1.08 -11.00 -4.23
CA ARG A 15 1.63 -12.10 -3.41
C ARG A 15 1.60 -11.81 -1.91
N LEU A 16 1.80 -10.56 -1.51
CA LEU A 16 1.76 -10.20 -0.10
C LEU A 16 0.32 -10.13 0.43
N VAL A 17 -0.61 -9.64 -0.38
CA VAL A 17 -2.05 -9.77 -0.10
C VAL A 17 -2.44 -11.24 0.05
N PHE A 18 -1.93 -12.11 -0.82
CA PHE A 18 -2.16 -13.54 -0.71
C PHE A 18 -1.65 -14.12 0.61
N ARG A 19 -0.41 -13.79 1.00
CA ARG A 19 0.18 -14.26 2.26
C ARG A 19 -0.63 -13.79 3.47
N ALA A 20 -1.09 -12.55 3.47
CA ALA A 20 -1.95 -12.00 4.50
C ALA A 20 -3.30 -12.74 4.58
N ALA A 21 -3.95 -12.92 3.44
CA ALA A 21 -5.22 -13.64 3.36
C ALA A 21 -5.09 -15.11 3.78
N ALA A 22 -3.96 -15.76 3.48
CA ALA A 22 -3.73 -17.14 3.88
C ALA A 22 -3.55 -17.32 5.40
N ALA A 23 -3.18 -16.25 6.10
CA ALA A 23 -3.05 -16.23 7.57
C ALA A 23 -4.36 -15.84 8.27
N ASP A 24 -5.35 -15.29 7.54
CA ASP A 24 -6.63 -14.84 8.10
C ASP A 24 -7.75 -15.85 7.80
N PRO A 25 -8.33 -16.51 8.83
CA PRO A 25 -9.40 -17.47 8.62
C PRO A 25 -10.71 -16.86 8.11
N GLN A 26 -10.85 -15.55 8.14
CA GLN A 26 -12.03 -14.85 7.64
C GLN A 26 -11.96 -14.60 6.13
N VAL A 27 -10.81 -14.80 5.49
CA VAL A 27 -10.61 -14.52 4.07
C VAL A 27 -10.17 -15.78 3.35
N THR A 28 -10.71 -16.02 2.15
CA THR A 28 -10.30 -17.14 1.30
C THR A 28 -9.99 -16.64 -0.10
N VAL A 29 -8.77 -16.87 -0.58
CA VAL A 29 -8.41 -16.62 -1.97
C VAL A 29 -8.97 -17.73 -2.84
N LYS A 30 -9.83 -17.39 -3.80
CA LYS A 30 -10.50 -18.33 -4.72
C LYS A 30 -9.95 -18.29 -6.13
N GLY A 31 -9.42 -17.13 -6.54
CA GLY A 31 -8.90 -16.94 -7.89
C GLY A 31 -7.71 -15.99 -7.91
N ILE A 32 -6.80 -16.24 -8.83
CA ILE A 32 -5.66 -15.37 -9.13
C ILE A 32 -5.62 -15.19 -10.64
N ASN A 33 -5.41 -13.96 -11.11
CA ASN A 33 -5.14 -13.67 -12.51
C ASN A 33 -3.79 -12.97 -12.67
N ASP A 34 -2.94 -13.51 -13.50
CA ASP A 34 -1.74 -12.82 -13.97
C ASP A 34 -1.38 -13.34 -15.39
N PRO A 35 -1.39 -12.49 -16.42
CA PRO A 35 -1.13 -12.90 -17.78
C PRO A 35 0.34 -13.19 -18.10
N PHE A 36 1.26 -12.89 -17.17
CA PHE A 36 2.70 -12.97 -17.40
C PHE A 36 3.41 -14.06 -16.58
N ILE A 37 2.67 -14.71 -15.67
CA ILE A 37 3.21 -15.69 -14.72
C ILE A 37 2.45 -17.00 -14.93
N ASP A 38 3.16 -18.05 -15.34
CA ASP A 38 2.59 -19.40 -15.38
C ASP A 38 2.42 -20.02 -13.99
N LEU A 39 1.70 -21.13 -13.90
CA LEU A 39 1.31 -21.75 -12.64
C LEU A 39 2.52 -22.25 -11.82
N ASP A 40 3.52 -22.86 -12.48
CA ASP A 40 4.73 -23.35 -11.82
C ASP A 40 5.54 -22.18 -11.24
N TYR A 41 5.70 -21.13 -12.03
CA TYR A 41 6.42 -19.94 -11.60
C TYR A 41 5.65 -19.18 -10.51
N MET A 42 4.31 -19.17 -10.57
CA MET A 42 3.46 -18.60 -9.51
C MET A 42 3.67 -19.31 -8.19
N ALA A 43 3.69 -20.65 -8.18
CA ALA A 43 3.96 -21.45 -7.00
C ALA A 43 5.37 -21.20 -6.44
N TYR A 44 6.37 -21.07 -7.32
CA TYR A 44 7.74 -20.74 -6.93
C TYR A 44 7.83 -19.35 -6.28
N LEU A 45 7.25 -18.33 -6.91
CA LEU A 45 7.26 -16.94 -6.41
C LEU A 45 6.49 -16.79 -5.10
N LEU A 46 5.46 -17.59 -4.87
CA LEU A 46 4.75 -17.59 -3.59
C LEU A 46 5.59 -18.26 -2.50
N ARG A 47 6.28 -19.34 -2.86
CA ARG A 47 7.09 -20.12 -1.90
C ARG A 47 8.28 -19.34 -1.38
N TYR A 48 8.98 -18.62 -2.25
CA TYR A 48 10.23 -17.94 -1.92
C TYR A 48 10.09 -16.43 -2.02
N ASP A 49 10.43 -15.75 -0.95
CA ASP A 49 10.47 -14.30 -0.89
C ASP A 49 11.73 -13.84 -0.17
N THR A 50 12.45 -12.87 -0.75
CA THR A 50 13.73 -12.40 -0.21
C THR A 50 13.56 -11.68 1.13
N VAL A 51 12.44 -10.96 1.30
CA VAL A 51 12.15 -10.16 2.50
C VAL A 51 11.39 -10.98 3.53
N HIS A 52 10.30 -11.65 3.10
CA HIS A 52 9.38 -12.36 3.99
C HIS A 52 9.70 -13.86 4.14
N GLY A 53 10.81 -14.32 3.57
CA GLY A 53 11.24 -15.71 3.69
C GLY A 53 10.34 -16.71 2.95
N GLN A 54 10.51 -17.97 3.28
CA GLN A 54 9.68 -19.02 2.72
C GLN A 54 8.25 -18.91 3.24
N PHE A 55 7.28 -19.25 2.37
CA PHE A 55 5.88 -19.34 2.77
C PHE A 55 5.68 -20.46 3.78
N GLU A 56 5.09 -20.13 4.92
CA GLU A 56 4.76 -21.11 5.96
C GLU A 56 3.45 -21.82 5.60
N GLY A 57 3.57 -22.97 4.93
CA GLY A 57 2.44 -23.75 4.49
C GLY A 57 2.74 -24.65 3.31
N GLU A 58 1.79 -25.48 2.95
CA GLU A 58 1.90 -26.40 1.82
C GLU A 58 1.47 -25.68 0.53
N ILE A 59 2.31 -25.77 -0.51
CA ILE A 59 2.00 -25.30 -1.86
C ILE A 59 2.17 -26.46 -2.82
N LYS A 60 1.09 -26.80 -3.53
CA LYS A 60 1.03 -27.85 -4.56
C LYS A 60 0.38 -27.33 -5.83
N ILE A 61 0.58 -28.05 -6.90
CA ILE A 61 -0.16 -27.90 -8.15
C ILE A 61 -0.90 -29.22 -8.37
N GLU A 62 -2.22 -29.15 -8.41
CA GLU A 62 -3.08 -30.30 -8.61
C GLU A 62 -4.21 -29.93 -9.60
N ASP A 63 -4.46 -30.76 -10.59
CA ASP A 63 -5.52 -30.57 -11.60
C ASP A 63 -5.51 -29.18 -12.26
N GLY A 64 -4.32 -28.63 -12.53
CA GLY A 64 -4.14 -27.32 -13.14
C GLY A 64 -4.50 -26.12 -12.24
N LYS A 65 -4.59 -26.34 -10.93
CA LYS A 65 -4.85 -25.31 -9.91
C LYS A 65 -3.69 -25.16 -8.95
N LEU A 66 -3.57 -23.98 -8.38
CA LEU A 66 -2.69 -23.73 -7.24
C LEU A 66 -3.42 -24.19 -5.98
N VAL A 67 -2.86 -25.16 -5.25
CA VAL A 67 -3.42 -25.64 -3.99
C VAL A 67 -2.54 -25.16 -2.85
N VAL A 68 -3.08 -24.35 -1.95
CA VAL A 68 -2.35 -23.82 -0.79
C VAL A 68 -3.11 -24.17 0.49
N ASN A 69 -2.43 -24.86 1.38
CA ASN A 69 -3.00 -25.36 2.63
C ASN A 69 -4.33 -26.12 2.42
N GLY A 70 -4.40 -26.92 1.35
CA GLY A 70 -5.59 -27.68 0.97
C GLY A 70 -6.68 -26.88 0.24
N ASN A 71 -6.52 -25.56 0.07
CA ASN A 71 -7.47 -24.74 -0.67
C ASN A 71 -7.07 -24.66 -2.15
N ALA A 72 -7.94 -25.12 -3.04
CA ALA A 72 -7.75 -25.06 -4.48
C ALA A 72 -8.13 -23.66 -4.99
N ILE A 73 -7.22 -23.05 -5.75
CA ILE A 73 -7.31 -21.67 -6.26
C ILE A 73 -7.29 -21.74 -7.78
N SER A 74 -8.28 -21.14 -8.43
CA SER A 74 -8.32 -21.03 -9.88
C SER A 74 -7.31 -19.98 -10.36
N VAL A 75 -6.51 -20.34 -11.38
CA VAL A 75 -5.50 -19.44 -11.97
C VAL A 75 -5.90 -19.08 -13.38
N TYR A 76 -5.87 -17.80 -13.69
CA TYR A 76 -6.24 -17.22 -14.98
C TYR A 76 -5.07 -16.42 -15.55
N ASN A 77 -5.05 -16.29 -16.88
CA ASN A 77 -4.01 -15.55 -17.62
C ASN A 77 -4.63 -14.53 -18.59
N CYS A 78 -5.70 -13.85 -18.16
CA CYS A 78 -6.42 -12.89 -18.97
C CYS A 78 -5.75 -11.51 -18.94
N MET A 79 -5.60 -10.89 -20.12
CA MET A 79 -5.10 -9.50 -20.24
C MET A 79 -6.21 -8.48 -19.98
N ASP A 80 -7.43 -8.76 -20.38
CA ASP A 80 -8.60 -7.91 -20.16
C ASP A 80 -9.33 -8.37 -18.89
N PRO A 81 -9.55 -7.49 -17.89
CA PRO A 81 -10.29 -7.81 -16.67
C PRO A 81 -11.71 -8.33 -16.92
N LYS A 82 -12.33 -7.97 -18.05
CA LYS A 82 -13.67 -8.44 -18.43
C LYS A 82 -13.72 -9.94 -18.74
N GLU A 83 -12.59 -10.52 -19.13
CA GLU A 83 -12.49 -11.94 -19.53
C GLU A 83 -12.22 -12.86 -18.32
N ILE A 84 -11.94 -12.31 -17.14
CA ILE A 84 -11.64 -13.12 -15.95
C ILE A 84 -12.95 -13.63 -15.34
N PRO A 85 -13.20 -14.95 -15.31
CA PRO A 85 -14.48 -15.52 -14.87
C PRO A 85 -14.55 -15.62 -13.34
N TRP A 86 -14.58 -14.50 -12.64
CA TRP A 86 -14.58 -14.44 -11.16
C TRP A 86 -15.71 -15.21 -10.53
N ALA A 87 -16.91 -15.16 -11.13
CA ALA A 87 -18.08 -15.85 -10.62
C ALA A 87 -17.91 -17.39 -10.62
N GLU A 88 -17.22 -17.95 -11.62
CA GLU A 88 -16.97 -19.40 -11.70
C GLU A 88 -16.05 -19.87 -10.55
N ALA A 89 -15.11 -19.03 -10.11
CA ALA A 89 -14.28 -19.30 -8.95
C ALA A 89 -14.98 -18.99 -7.62
N GLY A 90 -16.17 -18.40 -7.63
CA GLY A 90 -16.89 -17.96 -6.43
C GLY A 90 -16.28 -16.72 -5.77
N VAL A 91 -15.56 -15.90 -6.53
CA VAL A 91 -14.97 -14.64 -6.08
C VAL A 91 -16.03 -13.55 -5.98
N GLU A 92 -16.10 -12.87 -4.85
CA GLU A 92 -17.00 -11.76 -4.61
C GLU A 92 -16.26 -10.42 -4.62
N TYR A 93 -15.05 -10.36 -4.05
CA TYR A 93 -14.21 -9.17 -3.96
C TYR A 93 -12.93 -9.36 -4.74
N VAL A 94 -12.57 -8.38 -5.55
CA VAL A 94 -11.30 -8.41 -6.30
C VAL A 94 -10.33 -7.41 -5.71
N VAL A 95 -9.12 -7.87 -5.41
CA VAL A 95 -7.98 -7.00 -5.10
C VAL A 95 -7.24 -6.73 -6.40
N GLU A 96 -7.33 -5.48 -6.88
CA GLU A 96 -6.67 -5.02 -8.09
C GLU A 96 -5.24 -4.58 -7.78
N SER A 97 -4.26 -5.43 -8.08
CA SER A 97 -2.84 -5.27 -7.74
C SER A 97 -1.91 -5.12 -8.93
N THR A 98 -2.44 -4.88 -10.13
CA THR A 98 -1.62 -4.69 -11.35
C THR A 98 -1.00 -3.29 -11.44
N GLY A 99 -1.58 -2.30 -10.76
CA GLY A 99 -1.22 -0.89 -10.90
C GLY A 99 -1.64 -0.25 -12.22
N LYS A 100 -2.40 -0.96 -13.07
CA LYS A 100 -2.91 -0.50 -14.37
C LYS A 100 -4.34 0.03 -14.28
N PHE A 101 -5.22 -0.69 -13.62
CA PHE A 101 -6.66 -0.40 -13.54
C PHE A 101 -6.96 0.45 -12.30
N THR A 102 -6.44 1.67 -12.26
CA THR A 102 -6.43 2.55 -11.09
C THR A 102 -7.46 3.67 -11.14
N THR A 103 -8.53 3.50 -11.91
CA THR A 103 -9.71 4.38 -11.95
C THR A 103 -10.98 3.56 -11.74
N THR A 104 -12.05 4.21 -11.29
CA THR A 104 -13.36 3.55 -11.14
C THR A 104 -13.79 2.85 -12.42
N GLU A 105 -13.67 3.52 -13.57
CA GLU A 105 -14.04 2.97 -14.88
C GLU A 105 -13.26 1.70 -15.21
N LEU A 106 -11.93 1.74 -15.07
CA LEU A 106 -11.07 0.61 -15.41
C LEU A 106 -11.26 -0.56 -14.43
N ALA A 107 -11.34 -0.27 -13.13
CA ALA A 107 -11.53 -1.30 -12.11
C ALA A 107 -12.91 -1.94 -12.16
N SER A 108 -13.95 -1.20 -12.58
CA SER A 108 -15.30 -1.72 -12.77
C SER A 108 -15.41 -2.80 -13.84
N GLN A 109 -14.40 -2.94 -14.70
CA GLN A 109 -14.37 -4.01 -15.70
C GLN A 109 -14.40 -5.41 -15.09
N HIS A 110 -13.94 -5.58 -13.85
CA HIS A 110 -14.04 -6.84 -13.12
C HIS A 110 -15.48 -7.29 -12.83
N PHE A 111 -16.45 -6.36 -12.86
CA PHE A 111 -17.85 -6.70 -12.64
C PHE A 111 -18.44 -7.56 -13.76
N VAL A 112 -17.89 -7.45 -14.99
CA VAL A 112 -18.30 -8.29 -16.13
C VAL A 112 -18.04 -9.76 -15.83
N GLY A 113 -16.94 -10.08 -15.15
CA GLY A 113 -16.59 -11.43 -14.70
C GLY A 113 -17.33 -11.89 -13.44
N GLY A 114 -18.19 -11.05 -12.86
CA GLY A 114 -19.03 -11.38 -11.70
C GLY A 114 -18.51 -10.94 -10.34
N ALA A 115 -17.44 -10.16 -10.28
CA ALA A 115 -17.05 -9.53 -9.02
C ALA A 115 -18.12 -8.55 -8.52
N LYS A 116 -18.31 -8.45 -7.21
CA LYS A 116 -19.26 -7.52 -6.59
C LYS A 116 -18.58 -6.22 -6.15
N LYS A 117 -17.33 -6.30 -5.74
CA LYS A 117 -16.54 -5.18 -5.21
C LYS A 117 -15.11 -5.27 -5.72
N VAL A 118 -14.47 -4.11 -5.87
CA VAL A 118 -13.05 -4.01 -6.24
C VAL A 118 -12.33 -3.09 -5.28
N VAL A 119 -11.21 -3.58 -4.75
CA VAL A 119 -10.27 -2.80 -3.94
C VAL A 119 -8.98 -2.60 -4.74
N ILE A 120 -8.71 -1.36 -5.12
CA ILE A 120 -7.48 -0.99 -5.82
C ILE A 120 -6.35 -0.87 -4.78
N SER A 121 -5.30 -1.67 -4.88
CA SER A 121 -4.15 -1.66 -3.97
C SER A 121 -3.13 -0.54 -4.27
N ALA A 122 -3.56 0.52 -4.90
CA ALA A 122 -2.75 1.66 -5.32
C ALA A 122 -3.57 2.96 -5.23
N PRO A 123 -2.94 4.15 -5.24
CA PRO A 123 -3.67 5.40 -5.28
C PRO A 123 -4.52 5.49 -6.54
N ALA A 124 -5.79 5.79 -6.38
CA ALA A 124 -6.68 6.04 -7.52
C ALA A 124 -6.29 7.34 -8.24
N LYS A 125 -6.38 7.30 -9.58
CA LYS A 125 -6.04 8.46 -10.44
C LYS A 125 -7.21 9.38 -10.72
N ASP A 126 -8.40 8.99 -10.29
CA ASP A 126 -9.65 9.73 -10.45
C ASP A 126 -10.29 10.06 -9.09
N ALA A 127 -11.62 10.23 -9.08
CA ALA A 127 -12.41 10.49 -7.88
C ALA A 127 -12.82 9.23 -7.10
N THR A 128 -12.28 8.05 -7.42
CA THR A 128 -12.52 6.82 -6.65
C THR A 128 -12.31 7.07 -5.15
N PRO A 129 -13.26 6.69 -4.28
CA PRO A 129 -13.09 6.83 -2.83
C PRO A 129 -11.82 6.15 -2.36
N MET A 130 -11.04 6.87 -1.56
CA MET A 130 -9.74 6.41 -1.05
C MET A 130 -9.82 6.31 0.46
N PHE A 131 -9.37 5.17 0.99
CA PHE A 131 -9.42 4.90 2.41
C PHE A 131 -8.04 4.59 2.98
N VAL A 132 -7.81 5.11 4.18
CA VAL A 132 -6.73 4.70 5.07
C VAL A 132 -7.36 4.22 6.37
N MET A 133 -7.05 3.00 6.77
CA MET A 133 -7.59 2.43 7.99
C MET A 133 -7.15 3.23 9.22
N GLY A 134 -8.07 3.43 10.16
CA GLY A 134 -7.86 4.28 11.32
C GLY A 134 -7.95 5.79 11.04
N VAL A 135 -8.12 6.20 9.78
CA VAL A 135 -8.24 7.61 9.38
C VAL A 135 -9.66 7.95 8.96
N ASN A 136 -10.11 7.37 7.86
CA ASN A 136 -11.43 7.64 7.27
C ASN A 136 -12.20 6.37 6.84
N ASN A 137 -11.79 5.19 7.29
CA ASN A 137 -12.46 3.94 6.93
C ASN A 137 -13.91 3.84 7.41
N THR A 138 -14.31 4.64 8.41
CA THR A 138 -15.69 4.73 8.89
C THR A 138 -16.63 5.46 7.91
N GLU A 139 -16.08 6.14 6.91
CA GLU A 139 -16.85 6.80 5.85
C GLU A 139 -17.25 5.83 4.72
N TYR A 140 -16.77 4.58 4.76
CA TYR A 140 -17.16 3.57 3.78
C TYR A 140 -18.64 3.24 3.89
N THR A 141 -19.30 3.20 2.74
CA THR A 141 -20.70 2.78 2.61
C THR A 141 -20.84 1.63 1.63
N THR A 142 -21.84 0.80 1.81
CA THR A 142 -22.00 -0.45 1.05
C THR A 142 -22.32 -0.26 -0.43
N ASP A 143 -22.71 0.93 -0.86
CA ASP A 143 -22.91 1.31 -2.26
C ASP A 143 -21.59 1.64 -3.00
N MET A 144 -20.49 1.85 -2.26
CA MET A 144 -19.16 2.02 -2.85
C MET A 144 -18.64 0.68 -3.37
N ASN A 145 -18.73 0.48 -4.69
CA ASN A 145 -18.35 -0.80 -5.31
C ASN A 145 -16.87 -0.84 -5.72
N VAL A 146 -16.25 0.30 -5.96
CA VAL A 146 -14.81 0.44 -6.23
C VAL A 146 -14.22 1.40 -5.23
N VAL A 147 -13.18 0.96 -4.52
CA VAL A 147 -12.45 1.78 -3.55
C VAL A 147 -10.95 1.62 -3.73
N SER A 148 -10.19 2.58 -3.24
CA SER A 148 -8.72 2.54 -3.25
C SER A 148 -8.16 2.48 -1.83
N ASN A 149 -7.14 1.66 -1.62
CA ASN A 149 -6.39 1.58 -0.37
C ASN A 149 -5.22 2.58 -0.30
N ALA A 150 -5.24 3.63 -1.12
CA ALA A 150 -4.19 4.64 -1.19
C ALA A 150 -2.79 4.09 -1.54
N SER A 151 -1.73 4.83 -1.21
CA SER A 151 -0.34 4.39 -1.34
C SER A 151 0.24 3.97 0.00
N CYS A 152 1.34 3.24 -0.03
CA CYS A 152 2.12 2.90 1.15
C CYS A 152 2.50 4.17 1.96
N THR A 153 3.07 5.18 1.31
CA THR A 153 3.43 6.44 1.96
C THR A 153 2.22 7.18 2.53
N THR A 154 1.06 7.15 1.85
CA THR A 154 -0.17 7.76 2.38
C THR A 154 -0.68 7.02 3.61
N ASN A 155 -0.60 5.68 3.62
CA ASN A 155 -0.98 4.88 4.78
C ASN A 155 -0.09 5.12 6.00
N CYS A 156 1.17 5.48 5.80
CA CYS A 156 2.06 5.91 6.88
C CYS A 156 1.76 7.34 7.34
N LEU A 157 1.71 8.27 6.40
CA LEU A 157 1.61 9.71 6.70
C LEU A 157 0.24 10.11 7.26
N ALA A 158 -0.86 9.54 6.76
CA ALA A 158 -2.19 10.00 7.12
C ALA A 158 -2.55 9.75 8.60
N PRO A 159 -2.27 8.59 9.21
CA PRO A 159 -2.50 8.39 10.64
C PRO A 159 -1.68 9.35 11.50
N LEU A 160 -0.40 9.55 11.18
CA LEU A 160 0.46 10.50 11.85
C LEU A 160 -0.08 11.93 11.75
N ALA A 161 -0.36 12.38 10.53
CA ALA A 161 -0.89 13.71 10.27
C ALA A 161 -2.24 13.92 10.97
N LYS A 162 -3.09 12.87 11.07
CA LYS A 162 -4.36 12.93 11.77
C LYS A 162 -4.16 13.19 13.27
N VAL A 163 -3.30 12.44 13.93
CA VAL A 163 -3.02 12.63 15.37
C VAL A 163 -2.53 14.05 15.65
N ILE A 164 -1.58 14.53 14.85
CA ILE A 164 -1.02 15.89 15.03
C ILE A 164 -2.07 16.96 14.71
N HIS A 165 -2.83 16.78 13.62
CA HIS A 165 -3.82 17.77 13.20
C HIS A 165 -5.00 17.87 14.16
N ASP A 166 -5.54 16.76 14.62
CA ASP A 166 -6.70 16.72 15.49
C ASP A 166 -6.41 17.36 16.87
N ASN A 167 -5.16 17.26 17.35
CA ASN A 167 -4.78 17.78 18.66
C ASN A 167 -4.18 19.20 18.62
N PHE A 168 -3.33 19.48 17.63
CA PHE A 168 -2.55 20.71 17.60
C PHE A 168 -2.88 21.61 16.40
N GLY A 169 -3.57 21.09 15.39
CA GLY A 169 -3.82 21.79 14.12
C GLY A 169 -2.54 21.92 13.27
N ILE A 170 -2.58 21.48 12.03
CA ILE A 170 -1.51 21.70 11.05
C ILE A 170 -1.90 22.86 10.17
N LYS A 171 -1.05 23.91 10.13
CA LYS A 171 -1.18 25.06 9.21
C LYS A 171 -0.62 24.68 7.83
N GLU A 172 0.60 24.19 7.80
CA GLU A 172 1.33 23.75 6.62
C GLU A 172 2.36 22.68 7.00
N GLY A 173 2.77 21.84 6.04
CA GLY A 173 3.78 20.85 6.29
C GLY A 173 4.50 20.37 5.03
N LEU A 174 5.73 19.92 5.25
CA LEU A 174 6.58 19.27 4.26
C LEU A 174 6.84 17.84 4.68
N MET A 175 6.56 16.88 3.80
CA MET A 175 6.89 15.48 4.00
C MET A 175 8.07 15.08 3.13
N THR A 176 9.07 14.45 3.71
CA THR A 176 10.10 13.72 2.97
C THR A 176 9.94 12.23 3.24
N THR A 177 9.84 11.42 2.19
CA THR A 177 9.93 9.97 2.36
C THR A 177 11.29 9.46 1.87
N VAL A 178 12.01 8.79 2.76
CA VAL A 178 13.18 7.98 2.43
C VAL A 178 12.68 6.58 2.14
N HIS A 179 12.67 6.19 0.86
CA HIS A 179 11.87 5.09 0.39
C HIS A 179 12.74 3.97 -0.21
N SER A 180 12.41 2.74 0.14
CA SER A 180 13.03 1.54 -0.46
C SER A 180 12.86 1.52 -1.99
N ILE A 181 13.69 0.73 -2.65
CA ILE A 181 13.60 0.49 -4.08
C ILE A 181 12.30 -0.22 -4.44
N THR A 182 11.82 0.02 -5.65
CA THR A 182 10.63 -0.65 -6.19
C THR A 182 10.93 -1.25 -7.56
N ALA A 183 10.11 -2.19 -8.00
CA ALA A 183 10.28 -2.92 -9.27
C ALA A 183 10.34 -2.05 -10.54
N THR A 184 9.98 -0.76 -10.44
CA THR A 184 10.07 0.20 -11.54
C THR A 184 11.45 0.81 -11.71
N GLN A 185 12.35 0.64 -10.74
CA GLN A 185 13.72 1.12 -10.79
C GLN A 185 14.63 0.10 -11.47
N LEU A 186 15.71 0.60 -12.08
CA LEU A 186 16.65 -0.24 -12.81
C LEU A 186 17.78 -0.74 -11.90
N THR A 187 18.21 -1.97 -12.12
CA THR A 187 19.35 -2.58 -11.39
C THR A 187 20.66 -1.91 -11.74
N VAL A 188 20.86 -1.56 -13.01
CA VAL A 188 22.02 -0.84 -13.56
C VAL A 188 21.55 0.41 -14.29
N ASP A 189 22.45 1.36 -14.55
CA ASP A 189 22.13 2.56 -15.30
C ASP A 189 21.53 2.21 -16.66
N GLY A 190 20.34 2.77 -16.94
CA GLY A 190 19.62 2.50 -18.16
C GLY A 190 18.62 3.59 -18.53
N ALA A 191 18.10 3.51 -19.73
CA ALA A 191 17.18 4.51 -20.26
C ALA A 191 15.82 4.45 -19.55
N SER A 192 15.41 5.53 -18.93
CA SER A 192 14.09 5.77 -18.39
C SER A 192 13.48 7.00 -19.04
N ARG A 193 12.48 6.80 -19.92
CA ARG A 193 11.92 7.90 -20.72
C ARG A 193 11.08 8.88 -19.88
N LYS A 194 10.46 8.41 -18.80
CA LYS A 194 9.56 9.22 -17.97
C LYS A 194 10.26 9.91 -16.82
N ASP A 195 11.27 9.28 -16.26
CA ASP A 195 12.05 9.79 -15.13
C ASP A 195 13.51 9.37 -15.30
N TRP A 196 14.32 10.29 -15.78
CA TRP A 196 15.74 10.04 -16.02
C TRP A 196 16.52 9.67 -14.76
N ARG A 197 16.14 10.24 -13.61
CA ARG A 197 16.73 9.90 -12.31
C ARG A 197 16.41 8.46 -11.92
N GLY A 198 15.17 8.03 -12.14
CA GLY A 198 14.75 6.65 -11.94
C GLY A 198 15.44 5.63 -12.85
N GLY A 199 16.17 6.08 -13.88
CA GLY A 199 17.03 5.25 -14.73
C GLY A 199 18.40 4.94 -14.14
N ARG A 200 18.78 5.54 -12.99
CA ARG A 200 20.04 5.26 -12.32
C ARG A 200 19.96 3.98 -11.50
N ALA A 201 21.10 3.31 -11.34
CA ALA A 201 21.24 2.06 -10.60
C ALA A 201 20.68 2.18 -9.17
N ALA A 202 19.61 1.45 -8.89
CA ALA A 202 18.83 1.57 -7.66
C ALA A 202 19.64 1.21 -6.41
N ALA A 203 20.55 0.23 -6.52
CA ALA A 203 21.34 -0.28 -5.40
C ALA A 203 22.54 0.60 -5.01
N HIS A 204 22.78 1.73 -5.71
CA HIS A 204 24.01 2.51 -5.52
C HIS A 204 23.77 4.02 -5.44
N ASN A 205 22.53 4.47 -5.52
CA ASN A 205 22.23 5.91 -5.57
C ASN A 205 21.12 6.29 -4.58
N ILE A 206 21.17 7.54 -4.10
CA ILE A 206 20.03 8.22 -3.51
C ILE A 206 19.33 8.96 -4.66
N ILE A 207 18.10 8.52 -5.02
CA ILE A 207 17.41 9.00 -6.22
C ILE A 207 16.21 9.83 -5.84
N PRO A 208 16.24 11.17 -6.06
CA PRO A 208 15.06 12.01 -5.87
C PRO A 208 13.94 11.58 -6.81
N SER A 209 12.74 11.42 -6.28
CA SER A 209 11.55 11.02 -7.03
C SER A 209 10.35 11.87 -6.63
N SER A 210 9.40 12.02 -7.53
CA SER A 210 8.14 12.68 -7.21
C SER A 210 7.24 11.75 -6.39
N THR A 211 6.43 12.34 -5.51
CA THR A 211 5.41 11.61 -4.75
C THR A 211 4.11 12.40 -4.71
N GLY A 212 2.99 11.71 -4.87
CA GLY A 212 1.65 12.27 -4.66
C GLY A 212 1.09 12.04 -3.26
N ALA A 213 1.86 11.42 -2.37
CA ALA A 213 1.36 10.96 -1.07
C ALA A 213 0.88 12.11 -0.18
N ALA A 214 1.62 13.21 -0.10
CA ALA A 214 1.21 14.39 0.69
C ALA A 214 -0.11 15.00 0.19
N LYS A 215 -0.32 15.04 -1.13
CA LYS A 215 -1.60 15.49 -1.72
C LYS A 215 -2.73 14.49 -1.46
N ALA A 216 -2.41 13.19 -1.44
CA ALA A 216 -3.39 12.14 -1.17
C ALA A 216 -3.90 12.17 0.27
N VAL A 217 -3.10 12.67 1.24
CA VAL A 217 -3.58 12.92 2.60
C VAL A 217 -4.77 13.88 2.61
N GLY A 218 -4.77 14.92 1.78
CA GLY A 218 -5.90 15.84 1.65
C GLY A 218 -7.18 15.20 1.08
N LYS A 219 -7.10 14.00 0.47
CA LYS A 219 -8.28 13.24 0.05
C LYS A 219 -8.90 12.44 1.20
N VAL A 220 -8.08 11.95 2.13
CA VAL A 220 -8.52 11.14 3.29
C VAL A 220 -8.72 11.97 4.55
N ILE A 221 -8.11 13.16 4.62
CA ILE A 221 -8.31 14.16 5.68
C ILE A 221 -8.58 15.51 4.97
N PRO A 222 -9.83 15.83 4.62
CA PRO A 222 -10.17 17.02 3.81
C PRO A 222 -9.68 18.34 4.39
N SER A 223 -9.60 18.47 5.72
CA SER A 223 -9.08 19.67 6.41
C SER A 223 -7.58 19.94 6.15
N LEU A 224 -6.84 18.94 5.68
CA LEU A 224 -5.42 19.04 5.29
C LEU A 224 -5.23 19.28 3.77
N ASN A 225 -6.31 19.39 3.02
CA ASN A 225 -6.18 19.63 1.57
C ASN A 225 -5.44 20.93 1.29
N GLY A 226 -4.37 20.83 0.50
CA GLY A 226 -3.51 21.97 0.14
C GLY A 226 -2.51 22.40 1.21
N LYS A 227 -2.54 21.84 2.42
CA LYS A 227 -1.63 22.18 3.51
C LYS A 227 -0.32 21.38 3.49
N LEU A 228 -0.30 20.22 2.85
CA LEU A 228 0.86 19.34 2.81
C LEU A 228 1.47 19.26 1.41
N THR A 229 2.79 19.32 1.35
CA THR A 229 3.59 19.00 0.16
C THR A 229 4.68 17.99 0.51
N GLY A 230 5.37 17.42 -0.48
CA GLY A 230 6.40 16.45 -0.17
C GLY A 230 7.28 16.03 -1.33
N MET A 231 8.38 15.37 -0.97
CA MET A 231 9.34 14.78 -1.88
C MET A 231 9.67 13.34 -1.45
N SER A 232 10.30 12.59 -2.35
CA SER A 232 10.76 11.21 -2.10
C SER A 232 12.22 11.06 -2.46
N MET A 233 12.97 10.35 -1.62
CA MET A 233 14.33 9.91 -1.87
C MET A 233 14.35 8.38 -1.91
N ARG A 234 14.62 7.78 -3.07
CA ARG A 234 14.82 6.33 -3.18
C ARG A 234 16.22 5.98 -2.73
N VAL A 235 16.33 5.00 -1.83
CA VAL A 235 17.59 4.56 -1.23
C VAL A 235 17.82 3.06 -1.46
N PRO A 236 19.06 2.56 -1.38
CA PRO A 236 19.41 1.16 -1.65
C PRO A 236 18.97 0.18 -0.54
N THR A 237 17.71 0.19 -0.17
CA THR A 237 17.09 -0.78 0.72
C THR A 237 16.02 -1.53 -0.05
N ILE A 238 15.88 -2.83 0.21
CA ILE A 238 14.92 -3.69 -0.50
C ILE A 238 13.53 -3.62 0.11
N ASP A 239 13.46 -3.20 1.36
CA ASP A 239 12.25 -3.07 2.15
C ASP A 239 12.42 -1.95 3.17
N VAL A 240 11.32 -1.56 3.81
CA VAL A 240 11.23 -0.48 4.81
C VAL A 240 11.48 0.92 4.21
N SER A 241 10.65 1.84 4.59
CA SER A 241 10.72 3.26 4.22
C SER A 241 10.44 4.12 5.44
N VAL A 242 10.89 5.37 5.40
CA VAL A 242 10.69 6.35 6.46
C VAL A 242 9.90 7.54 5.94
N VAL A 243 9.01 8.07 6.76
CA VAL A 243 8.36 9.37 6.53
C VAL A 243 8.85 10.35 7.58
N ASP A 244 9.41 11.45 7.10
CA ASP A 244 9.74 12.63 7.88
C ASP A 244 8.67 13.69 7.61
N LEU A 245 7.97 14.13 8.66
CA LEU A 245 6.95 15.18 8.59
C LEU A 245 7.41 16.41 9.37
N THR A 246 7.78 17.47 8.65
CA THR A 246 7.98 18.79 9.24
C THR A 246 6.71 19.63 9.07
N CYS A 247 6.15 20.13 10.14
CA CYS A 247 4.92 20.95 10.07
C CYS A 247 4.93 22.15 11.01
N VAL A 248 4.17 23.17 10.62
CA VAL A 248 3.85 24.35 11.44
C VAL A 248 2.49 24.10 12.07
N LEU A 249 2.43 24.17 13.40
CA LEU A 249 1.25 23.90 14.20
C LEU A 249 0.47 25.19 14.50
N GLU A 250 -0.84 25.05 14.73
CA GLU A 250 -1.70 26.14 15.19
C GLU A 250 -1.53 26.37 16.70
N LYS A 251 -1.36 25.30 17.46
CA LYS A 251 -1.15 25.32 18.92
C LYS A 251 0.27 24.88 19.22
N PRO A 252 0.98 25.56 20.15
CA PRO A 252 2.27 25.10 20.63
C PRO A 252 2.10 23.76 21.36
N THR A 253 3.13 22.92 21.31
CA THR A 253 3.18 21.63 22.00
C THR A 253 4.61 21.28 22.37
N THR A 254 4.78 20.22 23.14
CA THR A 254 6.06 19.67 23.55
C THR A 254 6.31 18.32 22.93
N TYR A 255 7.55 17.85 22.96
CA TYR A 255 7.94 16.52 22.54
C TYR A 255 7.15 15.43 23.29
N ASP A 256 7.07 15.58 24.62
CA ASP A 256 6.43 14.60 25.49
C ASP A 256 4.94 14.47 25.21
N GLU A 257 4.25 15.59 24.98
CA GLU A 257 2.83 15.59 24.59
C GLU A 257 2.59 14.86 23.25
N ILE A 258 3.46 15.06 22.28
CA ILE A 258 3.34 14.37 20.98
C ILE A 258 3.55 12.86 21.17
N ASN A 259 4.60 12.47 21.91
CA ASN A 259 4.89 11.06 22.16
C ASN A 259 3.77 10.35 22.93
N GLU A 260 3.25 11.00 23.95
CA GLU A 260 2.13 10.48 24.72
C GLU A 260 0.92 10.23 23.81
N LEU A 261 0.55 11.23 22.99
CA LEU A 261 -0.59 11.11 22.09
C LEU A 261 -0.40 10.03 21.02
N ILE A 262 0.78 9.89 20.46
CA ILE A 262 1.07 8.83 19.49
C ILE A 262 1.06 7.46 20.19
N GLY A 263 1.61 7.35 21.39
CA GLY A 263 1.66 6.11 22.16
C GLY A 263 0.30 5.59 22.65
N ILE A 264 -0.64 6.48 22.95
CA ILE A 264 -1.99 6.11 23.42
C ILE A 264 -3.03 6.03 22.29
N THR A 265 -2.76 6.68 21.16
CA THR A 265 -3.67 6.59 20.02
C THR A 265 -3.54 5.20 19.42
N PRO A 266 -4.63 4.41 19.33
CA PRO A 266 -4.59 3.16 18.60
C PRO A 266 -4.43 3.47 17.11
N LEU A 267 -3.19 3.74 16.71
CA LEU A 267 -2.83 3.72 15.31
C LEU A 267 -3.10 2.30 14.86
N VAL A 268 -4.08 2.13 13.99
CA VAL A 268 -4.28 0.84 13.34
C VAL A 268 -3.08 0.65 12.43
N ILE A 269 -2.03 0.07 13.00
CA ILE A 269 -0.93 -0.46 12.22
C ILE A 269 -1.51 -1.64 11.47
N ILE A 270 -1.99 -1.38 10.27
CA ILE A 270 -2.18 -2.47 9.34
C ILE A 270 -0.76 -2.82 8.95
N PRO A 271 -0.30 -4.05 9.23
CA PRO A 271 0.89 -4.53 8.57
C PRO A 271 0.57 -4.48 7.08
N CYS A 272 0.90 -3.37 6.46
CA CYS A 272 1.04 -3.34 5.03
C CYS A 272 2.22 -4.26 4.82
N TYR A 273 2.00 -5.45 4.29
CA TYR A 273 3.03 -6.49 4.04
C TYR A 273 4.11 -6.06 3.04
N GLN A 274 4.17 -4.82 2.80
CA GLN A 274 5.29 -4.00 2.41
C GLN A 274 5.25 -2.79 3.32
N LEU A 275 6.06 -2.78 4.38
CA LEU A 275 6.83 -1.60 4.58
C LEU A 275 6.49 -0.62 5.66
N TYR A 276 5.68 -0.81 6.65
CA TYR A 276 5.66 0.24 7.66
C TYR A 276 5.32 -0.34 9.03
N GLU A 277 6.33 -0.53 9.82
CA GLU A 277 6.22 -0.59 11.27
C GLU A 277 6.52 0.82 11.79
N VAL A 278 5.66 1.38 12.61
CA VAL A 278 5.93 2.68 13.24
C VAL A 278 6.78 2.41 14.46
N ILE A 279 8.09 2.59 14.35
CA ILE A 279 9.00 2.59 15.50
C ILE A 279 9.19 4.04 15.92
N ILE A 280 8.79 4.34 17.14
CA ILE A 280 9.14 5.60 17.80
C ILE A 280 10.38 5.30 18.62
N GLU A 281 11.57 5.53 18.06
CA GLU A 281 12.79 5.40 18.82
C GLU A 281 13.06 6.66 19.64
N HIS A 282 13.48 6.43 20.87
CA HIS A 282 13.75 7.44 21.89
C HIS A 282 14.89 8.42 21.52
N ASP A 283 15.71 8.09 20.52
CA ASP A 283 16.89 8.86 20.08
C ASP A 283 16.77 9.51 18.70
N ALA A 284 15.72 9.23 17.93
CA ALA A 284 15.47 9.95 16.68
C ALA A 284 14.93 11.35 17.02
N GLY A 285 15.83 12.32 17.03
CA GLY A 285 15.61 13.64 17.59
C GLY A 285 14.44 14.40 17.01
N ILE A 286 13.33 14.50 17.74
CA ILE A 286 12.37 15.57 17.53
C ILE A 286 13.05 16.87 17.95
N ARG A 287 13.26 17.77 17.01
CA ARG A 287 13.72 19.13 17.32
C ARG A 287 12.54 20.07 17.24
N ILE A 288 12.14 20.62 18.37
CA ILE A 288 11.23 21.75 18.44
C ILE A 288 12.08 23.01 18.48
N LYS A 289 12.01 23.83 17.46
CA LYS A 289 12.61 25.13 17.45
C LYS A 289 11.60 26.14 16.92
N ASP A 290 11.27 27.14 17.71
CA ASP A 290 10.44 28.28 17.34
C ASP A 290 9.07 27.93 16.74
N GLY A 291 8.34 26.96 17.33
CA GLY A 291 7.01 26.55 16.88
C GLY A 291 6.99 25.65 15.62
N ARG A 292 8.13 25.11 15.22
CA ARG A 292 8.26 24.08 14.18
C ARG A 292 8.69 22.78 14.81
N SER A 293 7.96 21.72 14.53
CA SER A 293 8.28 20.38 15.01
C SER A 293 8.70 19.50 13.84
N LEU A 294 9.85 18.86 13.96
CA LEU A 294 10.31 17.80 13.07
C LEU A 294 9.98 16.47 13.75
N ILE A 295 9.13 15.68 13.13
CA ILE A 295 8.82 14.33 13.58
C ILE A 295 9.44 13.37 12.58
N MET A 296 10.48 12.65 13.01
CA MET A 296 11.03 11.54 12.24
C MET A 296 10.45 10.26 12.81
N ILE A 297 9.73 9.51 11.98
CA ILE A 297 9.21 8.21 12.33
C ILE A 297 9.92 7.21 11.45
N GLU A 298 10.74 6.40 12.07
CA GLU A 298 11.35 5.24 11.45
C GLU A 298 10.34 4.11 11.41
N ILE A 299 10.28 3.44 10.26
CA ILE A 299 9.28 2.42 9.99
C ILE A 299 10.01 1.17 9.56
N GLY A 300 10.05 0.20 10.47
CA GLY A 300 10.69 -1.10 10.29
C GLY A 300 9.77 -2.16 9.69
#